data_e7f185d775aa5756d725c2ce55fd9649
#
_entry.id   e7f185d775aa5756d725c2ce55fd9649
#
_cell.length_a   1.000
_cell.length_b   1.000
_cell.length_c   1.000
_cell.angle_alpha   90.00
_cell.angle_beta   90.00
_cell.angle_gamma   90.00
#
_symmetry.space_group_name_H-M   'P 1'
#
loop_
_entity.id
_entity.type
_entity.pdbx_description
1 polymer ?
#
loop_
_entity_poly.entity_id
_entity_poly.type
_entity_poly.pdbx_seq_one_letter_code
_entity_poly.pdbx_strand_id
1 'polypeptide(L)'
;MTADPVSPNAPALVRERQQGMYRRALRTLPGGTDSNFRAWGDDTVYIDRGKGPRIWDIDGNEYIDLRMGYGPVILGHADDRVDDFVNERMRRGVSFSLTSEDEVRAMELVCELNGWVEMARMACSGTEATMHAIRVARAFTGRTKIVKFEGQYHGMHDYALISVLPNDMADLGDAASPVRLVWGRGIPGAVADTVIPARYNDVDQLRRLFEREGDDIAAIIVEPVLGNAQAIMPEPGFHQAVRALTEEFGILLIFDEVKTGFRLAKGGAAELFGIRPDLATYAKAMGNGYPAAAFGGRRDVMSVLPEKVSHGGTYAGNRVAAAAAVRTLEIVRDTDALATIASVGREIQDGVGEALRRRGIAHVFTGHASMFGIVFSETQPREYRDWANTDHELYDAIAIGMHARGAMPEPDSREPWFLSEGHAEGSVTDRIVSIFTDSLESALGERASPQRA
;
A
#
# COMPACT_ATOMS: atom_id res chain seq x y z
N MET A 1 -10.41 -15.22 -17.88
CA MET A 1 -11.64 -14.42 -18.15
C MET A 1 -11.42 -13.70 -19.46
N THR A 2 -12.23 -13.97 -20.47
CA THR A 2 -12.20 -13.27 -21.76
C THR A 2 -13.05 -12.01 -21.60
N ALA A 3 -12.43 -10.85 -21.71
CA ALA A 3 -13.13 -9.57 -21.65
C ALA A 3 -14.07 -9.45 -22.85
N ASP A 4 -15.37 -9.29 -22.59
CA ASP A 4 -16.38 -8.94 -23.61
C ASP A 4 -16.27 -7.43 -23.98
N PRO A 5 -16.75 -7.02 -25.17
CA PRO A 5 -16.33 -5.78 -25.79
C PRO A 5 -16.85 -4.53 -25.06
N VAL A 6 -15.94 -3.60 -24.88
CA VAL A 6 -16.13 -2.23 -24.39
C VAL A 6 -17.26 -1.48 -25.15
N SER A 7 -18.02 -0.68 -24.42
CA SER A 7 -19.08 0.24 -24.93
C SER A 7 -18.69 0.94 -26.25
N PRO A 8 -19.62 1.06 -27.21
CA PRO A 8 -19.34 1.55 -28.57
C PRO A 8 -18.86 3.01 -28.69
N ASN A 9 -18.76 3.78 -27.60
CA ASN A 9 -18.40 5.20 -27.62
C ASN A 9 -17.04 5.54 -27.01
N ALA A 10 -16.28 4.58 -26.48
CA ALA A 10 -14.90 4.84 -26.08
C ALA A 10 -13.97 4.60 -27.28
N PRO A 11 -12.96 5.47 -27.53
CA PRO A 11 -11.97 5.18 -28.56
C PRO A 11 -11.28 3.86 -28.18
N ALA A 12 -11.29 2.90 -29.10
CA ALA A 12 -10.65 1.62 -28.90
C ALA A 12 -9.15 1.86 -28.61
N LEU A 13 -8.67 1.39 -27.46
CA LEU A 13 -7.25 1.46 -27.12
C LEU A 13 -6.43 0.71 -28.18
N VAL A 14 -5.36 1.34 -28.66
CA VAL A 14 -4.39 0.65 -29.52
C VAL A 14 -3.62 -0.34 -28.66
N ARG A 15 -3.54 -1.62 -29.04
CA ARG A 15 -2.89 -2.68 -28.25
C ARG A 15 -1.91 -3.55 -29.04
N GLU A 16 -1.54 -3.13 -30.25
CA GLU A 16 -0.72 -3.95 -31.15
C GLU A 16 0.68 -4.22 -30.58
N ARG A 17 1.34 -3.17 -30.08
CA ARG A 17 2.67 -3.29 -29.46
C ARG A 17 2.62 -3.99 -28.09
N GLN A 18 1.56 -3.77 -27.30
CA GLN A 18 1.32 -4.44 -26.03
C GLN A 18 1.33 -5.95 -26.19
N GLN A 19 0.55 -6.48 -27.12
CA GLN A 19 0.48 -7.91 -27.40
C GLN A 19 1.83 -8.48 -27.88
N GLY A 20 2.54 -7.72 -28.71
CA GLY A 20 3.90 -8.07 -29.14
C GLY A 20 4.88 -8.13 -27.96
N MET A 21 4.79 -7.15 -27.06
CA MET A 21 5.63 -7.07 -25.87
C MET A 21 5.31 -8.21 -24.90
N TYR A 22 4.05 -8.53 -24.65
CA TYR A 22 3.65 -9.65 -23.79
C TYR A 22 4.22 -10.98 -24.28
N ARG A 23 4.06 -11.29 -25.60
CA ARG A 23 4.69 -12.49 -26.19
C ARG A 23 6.20 -12.52 -26.05
N ARG A 24 6.88 -11.36 -26.14
CA ARG A 24 8.31 -11.22 -25.93
C ARG A 24 8.67 -11.46 -24.46
N ALA A 25 7.94 -10.84 -23.54
CA ALA A 25 8.16 -10.92 -22.11
C ALA A 25 8.02 -12.36 -21.56
N LEU A 26 7.02 -13.12 -22.04
CA LEU A 26 6.82 -14.53 -21.66
C LEU A 26 8.03 -15.44 -21.91
N ARG A 27 8.99 -15.02 -22.74
CA ARG A 27 10.22 -15.81 -22.99
C ARG A 27 11.24 -15.71 -21.86
N THR A 28 11.17 -14.67 -21.03
CA THR A 28 12.18 -14.34 -20.01
C THR A 28 11.58 -14.02 -18.65
N LEU A 29 10.34 -13.55 -18.59
CA LEU A 29 9.63 -13.17 -17.39
C LEU A 29 8.48 -14.16 -17.12
N PRO A 30 8.49 -14.90 -16.02
CA PRO A 30 7.35 -15.75 -15.65
C PRO A 30 6.04 -14.94 -15.58
N GLY A 31 5.03 -15.35 -16.36
CA GLY A 31 3.77 -14.60 -16.47
C GLY A 31 3.86 -13.26 -17.21
N GLY A 32 5.02 -12.98 -17.87
CA GLY A 32 5.24 -11.75 -18.63
C GLY A 32 5.54 -10.50 -17.81
N THR A 33 5.69 -10.61 -16.48
CA THR A 33 5.94 -9.49 -15.56
C THR A 33 6.82 -9.91 -14.38
N ASP A 34 7.38 -8.94 -13.63
CA ASP A 34 8.17 -9.16 -12.42
C ASP A 34 7.32 -9.28 -11.14
N SER A 35 5.99 -9.31 -11.25
CA SER A 35 5.10 -9.38 -10.08
C SER A 35 3.76 -9.99 -10.44
N ASN A 36 3.27 -10.92 -9.60
CA ASN A 36 1.93 -11.50 -9.75
C ASN A 36 0.81 -10.44 -9.73
N PHE A 37 1.01 -9.32 -9.03
CA PHE A 37 0.05 -8.21 -8.98
C PHE A 37 -0.06 -7.41 -10.30
N ARG A 38 0.84 -7.64 -11.26
CA ARG A 38 0.87 -6.99 -12.57
C ARG A 38 0.61 -7.94 -13.72
N ALA A 39 0.38 -9.23 -13.42
CA ALA A 39 0.17 -10.28 -14.41
C ALA A 39 -1.33 -10.40 -14.77
N TRP A 40 -1.76 -9.66 -15.79
CA TRP A 40 -3.15 -9.65 -16.26
C TRP A 40 -3.34 -10.48 -17.54
N GLY A 41 -2.45 -11.45 -17.81
CA GLY A 41 -2.49 -12.24 -19.04
C GLY A 41 -2.33 -11.37 -20.27
N ASP A 42 -3.14 -11.61 -21.28
CA ASP A 42 -3.12 -10.85 -22.55
C ASP A 42 -3.46 -9.36 -22.37
N ASP A 43 -4.05 -8.99 -21.21
CA ASP A 43 -4.39 -7.61 -20.85
C ASP A 43 -3.28 -6.87 -20.10
N THR A 44 -2.13 -7.53 -19.87
CA THR A 44 -0.96 -6.89 -19.24
C THR A 44 -0.56 -5.61 -19.98
N VAL A 45 -0.43 -4.52 -19.21
CA VAL A 45 -0.08 -3.18 -19.74
C VAL A 45 1.40 -2.90 -19.52
N TYR A 46 2.11 -2.50 -20.57
CA TYR A 46 3.52 -2.10 -20.54
C TYR A 46 3.61 -0.58 -20.70
N ILE A 47 4.15 0.07 -19.71
CA ILE A 47 4.25 1.53 -19.63
C ILE A 47 5.54 2.00 -20.29
N ASP A 48 5.47 3.09 -21.07
CA ASP A 48 6.59 3.77 -21.68
C ASP A 48 7.11 4.91 -20.77
N ARG A 49 6.21 5.76 -20.28
CA ARG A 49 6.56 6.94 -19.49
C ARG A 49 5.44 7.38 -18.54
N GLY A 50 5.82 8.21 -17.56
CA GLY A 50 4.87 8.92 -16.69
C GLY A 50 5.29 10.38 -16.50
N LYS A 51 4.34 11.29 -16.28
CA LYS A 51 4.57 12.68 -15.88
C LYS A 51 3.38 13.20 -15.08
N GLY A 52 3.64 13.77 -13.90
CA GLY A 52 2.57 14.24 -13.03
C GLY A 52 1.57 13.11 -12.68
N PRO A 53 0.26 13.30 -12.89
CA PRO A 53 -0.76 12.29 -12.60
C PRO A 53 -0.99 11.30 -13.76
N ARG A 54 -0.18 11.35 -14.83
CA ARG A 54 -0.43 10.59 -16.06
C ARG A 54 0.66 9.59 -16.36
N ILE A 55 0.25 8.47 -16.98
CA ILE A 55 1.13 7.48 -17.58
C ILE A 55 0.74 7.23 -19.02
N TRP A 56 1.68 6.81 -19.83
CA TRP A 56 1.49 6.42 -21.22
C TRP A 56 2.01 5.01 -21.43
N ASP A 57 1.20 4.19 -22.05
CA ASP A 57 1.65 2.86 -22.44
C ASP A 57 2.51 2.89 -23.72
N ILE A 58 3.07 1.73 -24.08
CA ILE A 58 3.97 1.62 -25.24
C ILE A 58 3.25 1.81 -26.60
N ASP A 59 1.94 1.75 -26.63
CA ASP A 59 1.14 2.07 -27.82
C ASP A 59 0.76 3.56 -27.88
N GLY A 60 1.08 4.34 -26.83
CA GLY A 60 0.85 5.78 -26.73
C GLY A 60 -0.49 6.15 -26.11
N ASN A 61 -1.27 5.19 -25.60
CA ASN A 61 -2.50 5.51 -24.88
C ASN A 61 -2.15 6.22 -23.56
N GLU A 62 -2.88 7.31 -23.26
CA GLU A 62 -2.73 8.10 -22.04
C GLU A 62 -3.75 7.65 -20.99
N TYR A 63 -3.28 7.53 -19.75
CA TYR A 63 -4.13 7.24 -18.59
C TYR A 63 -3.84 8.21 -17.46
N ILE A 64 -4.89 8.66 -16.75
CA ILE A 64 -4.75 9.23 -15.41
C ILE A 64 -4.49 8.06 -14.47
N ASP A 65 -3.36 8.08 -13.77
CA ASP A 65 -2.92 6.98 -12.90
C ASP A 65 -3.49 7.12 -11.49
N LEU A 66 -4.45 6.27 -11.13
CA LEU A 66 -5.04 6.18 -9.78
C LEU A 66 -4.38 5.06 -8.95
N ARG A 67 -3.39 4.37 -9.49
CA ARG A 67 -2.57 3.38 -8.79
C ARG A 67 -1.33 4.01 -8.17
N MET A 68 -0.74 5.00 -8.85
CA MET A 68 0.49 5.69 -8.43
C MET A 68 1.56 4.73 -7.94
N GLY A 69 1.73 3.59 -8.67
CA GLY A 69 2.66 2.51 -8.33
C GLY A 69 2.32 1.75 -7.04
N TYR A 70 1.06 1.72 -6.60
CA TYR A 70 0.58 1.27 -5.29
C TYR A 70 0.99 2.22 -4.15
N GLY A 71 1.02 3.52 -4.44
CA GLY A 71 1.18 4.57 -3.47
C GLY A 71 2.55 5.24 -3.31
N PRO A 72 3.66 4.78 -3.93
CA PRO A 72 4.94 5.49 -3.78
C PRO A 72 4.98 6.86 -4.44
N VAL A 73 4.32 7.07 -5.57
CA VAL A 73 4.40 8.31 -6.34
C VAL A 73 3.47 9.35 -5.70
N ILE A 74 3.98 10.09 -4.72
CA ILE A 74 3.16 11.02 -3.93
C ILE A 74 3.12 12.44 -4.51
N LEU A 75 4.18 12.87 -5.18
CA LEU A 75 4.27 14.21 -5.79
C LEU A 75 3.81 14.21 -7.25
N GLY A 76 3.86 13.05 -7.91
CA GLY A 76 3.60 12.83 -9.32
C GLY A 76 4.77 12.10 -9.98
N HIS A 77 4.50 11.47 -11.13
CA HIS A 77 5.53 10.82 -11.93
C HIS A 77 6.54 11.84 -12.46
N ALA A 78 7.81 11.45 -12.50
CA ALA A 78 8.91 12.25 -13.02
C ALA A 78 8.89 13.71 -12.50
N ASP A 79 8.76 13.88 -11.19
CA ASP A 79 8.77 15.20 -10.54
C ASP A 79 10.18 15.80 -10.64
N ASP A 80 10.31 16.91 -11.37
CA ASP A 80 11.61 17.54 -11.65
C ASP A 80 12.33 17.97 -10.35
N ARG A 81 11.58 18.33 -9.28
CA ARG A 81 12.15 18.72 -7.98
C ARG A 81 12.92 17.57 -7.34
N VAL A 82 12.45 16.32 -7.53
CA VAL A 82 13.10 15.11 -7.01
C VAL A 82 14.15 14.62 -7.99
N ASP A 83 13.79 14.49 -9.27
CA ASP A 83 14.65 13.86 -10.28
C ASP A 83 15.92 14.66 -10.54
N ASP A 84 15.87 16.00 -10.59
CA ASP A 84 17.04 16.85 -10.75
C ASP A 84 18.00 16.74 -9.56
N PHE A 85 17.46 16.70 -8.34
CA PHE A 85 18.26 16.49 -7.14
C PHE A 85 18.96 15.13 -7.14
N VAL A 86 18.22 14.05 -7.48
CA VAL A 86 18.80 12.71 -7.61
C VAL A 86 19.87 12.68 -8.70
N ASN A 87 19.60 13.28 -9.85
CA ASN A 87 20.55 13.35 -10.97
C ASN A 87 21.86 14.07 -10.60
N GLU A 88 21.78 15.14 -9.82
CA GLU A 88 22.98 15.82 -9.29
C GLU A 88 23.79 14.89 -8.37
N ARG A 89 23.11 14.25 -7.43
CA ARG A 89 23.75 13.38 -6.43
C ARG A 89 24.39 12.14 -7.05
N MET A 90 23.70 11.46 -7.97
CA MET A 90 24.20 10.22 -8.57
C MET A 90 25.47 10.42 -9.42
N ARG A 91 25.71 11.63 -9.96
CA ARG A 91 26.96 11.97 -10.68
C ARG A 91 28.21 11.90 -9.79
N ARG A 92 28.05 11.91 -8.46
CA ARG A 92 29.14 11.76 -7.49
C ARG A 92 29.41 10.31 -7.11
N GLY A 93 28.76 9.34 -7.79
CA GLY A 93 28.80 7.90 -7.50
C GLY A 93 27.58 7.43 -6.73
N VAL A 94 27.25 6.14 -6.83
CA VAL A 94 25.96 5.59 -6.39
C VAL A 94 26.08 4.65 -5.19
N SER A 95 27.09 3.76 -5.17
CA SER A 95 27.24 2.73 -4.14
C SER A 95 28.71 2.63 -3.71
N PHE A 96 28.99 2.73 -2.41
CA PHE A 96 30.37 2.90 -1.91
C PHE A 96 30.79 1.87 -0.87
N SER A 97 29.92 1.03 -0.39
CA SER A 97 30.13 0.20 0.81
C SER A 97 30.52 1.01 2.07
N LEU A 98 30.27 2.31 2.03
CA LEU A 98 30.53 3.30 3.09
C LEU A 98 29.34 4.24 3.16
N THR A 99 29.06 4.78 4.34
CA THR A 99 27.91 5.67 4.59
C THR A 99 28.13 7.04 3.92
N SER A 100 27.09 7.57 3.32
CA SER A 100 27.05 8.89 2.72
C SER A 100 26.29 9.90 3.59
N GLU A 101 26.50 11.20 3.35
CA GLU A 101 25.74 12.27 4.00
C GLU A 101 24.23 12.16 3.70
N ASP A 102 23.88 11.79 2.46
CA ASP A 102 22.49 11.64 2.04
C ASP A 102 21.75 10.57 2.87
N GLU A 103 22.43 9.46 3.27
CA GLU A 103 21.87 8.45 4.16
C GLU A 103 21.55 9.01 5.55
N VAL A 104 22.49 9.74 6.12
CA VAL A 104 22.33 10.37 7.44
C VAL A 104 21.16 11.34 7.39
N ARG A 105 21.16 12.22 6.36
CA ARG A 105 20.10 13.23 6.18
C ARG A 105 18.71 12.61 5.99
N ALA A 106 18.60 11.53 5.21
CA ALA A 106 17.34 10.82 5.03
C ALA A 106 16.79 10.29 6.36
N MET A 107 17.64 9.71 7.21
CA MET A 107 17.23 9.20 8.52
C MET A 107 16.91 10.32 9.53
N GLU A 108 17.64 11.43 9.48
CA GLU A 108 17.28 12.63 10.25
C GLU A 108 15.87 13.12 9.91
N LEU A 109 15.52 13.18 8.61
CA LEU A 109 14.19 13.59 8.16
C LEU A 109 13.10 12.60 8.59
N VAL A 110 13.38 11.30 8.55
CA VAL A 110 12.46 10.28 9.09
C VAL A 110 12.20 10.52 10.57
N CYS A 111 13.24 10.76 11.37
CA CYS A 111 13.10 11.05 12.80
C CYS A 111 12.38 12.39 13.05
N GLU A 112 12.76 13.44 12.31
CA GLU A 112 12.20 14.79 12.42
C GLU A 112 10.67 14.81 12.15
N LEU A 113 10.26 14.22 11.02
CA LEU A 113 8.86 14.22 10.61
C LEU A 113 7.96 13.38 11.52
N ASN A 114 8.47 12.28 12.03
CA ASN A 114 7.71 11.42 12.95
C ASN A 114 7.72 11.92 14.40
N GLY A 115 8.76 12.62 14.84
CA GLY A 115 8.88 13.18 16.19
C GLY A 115 9.00 12.18 17.34
N TRP A 116 8.64 10.91 17.13
CA TRP A 116 8.74 9.82 18.11
C TRP A 116 9.79 8.76 17.73
N VAL A 117 10.18 8.69 16.46
CA VAL A 117 11.25 7.83 15.99
C VAL A 117 12.58 8.43 16.40
N GLU A 118 13.33 7.72 17.22
CA GLU A 118 14.60 8.20 17.77
C GLU A 118 15.83 7.70 17.00
N MET A 119 15.69 6.56 16.33
CA MET A 119 16.73 5.94 15.50
C MET A 119 16.09 5.21 14.33
N ALA A 120 16.71 5.31 13.14
CA ALA A 120 16.25 4.59 11.94
C ALA A 120 17.43 4.08 11.11
N ARG A 121 17.17 3.08 10.27
CA ARG A 121 18.10 2.57 9.24
C ARG A 121 17.39 2.42 7.91
N MET A 122 18.12 2.68 6.82
CA MET A 122 17.61 2.46 5.47
C MET A 122 17.55 0.97 5.12
N ALA A 123 16.60 0.65 4.26
CA ALA A 123 16.43 -0.63 3.56
C ALA A 123 16.10 -0.34 2.08
N CYS A 124 16.03 -1.36 1.23
CA CYS A 124 15.74 -1.18 -0.20
C CYS A 124 14.26 -1.35 -0.55
N SER A 125 13.48 -1.95 0.34
CA SER A 125 12.07 -2.23 0.11
C SER A 125 11.28 -2.31 1.43
N GLY A 126 9.95 -2.13 1.35
CA GLY A 126 9.07 -2.36 2.50
C GLY A 126 9.20 -3.79 3.05
N THR A 127 9.39 -4.78 2.17
CA THR A 127 9.64 -6.18 2.55
C THR A 127 10.86 -6.32 3.45
N GLU A 128 11.99 -5.69 3.09
CA GLU A 128 13.19 -5.70 3.93
C GLU A 128 12.94 -4.95 5.24
N ALA A 129 12.29 -3.80 5.20
CA ALA A 129 12.01 -3.01 6.39
C ALA A 129 11.18 -3.80 7.41
N THR A 130 10.10 -4.46 7.00
CA THR A 130 9.25 -5.27 7.89
C THR A 130 9.97 -6.52 8.39
N MET A 131 10.76 -7.18 7.54
CA MET A 131 11.60 -8.31 7.94
C MET A 131 12.60 -7.91 9.04
N HIS A 132 13.24 -6.77 8.89
CA HIS A 132 14.20 -6.28 9.88
C HIS A 132 13.52 -5.82 11.17
N ALA A 133 12.38 -5.13 11.10
CA ALA A 133 11.62 -4.72 12.29
C ALA A 133 11.19 -5.93 13.12
N ILE A 134 10.68 -6.99 12.49
CA ILE A 134 10.33 -8.26 13.16
C ILE A 134 11.57 -8.89 13.80
N ARG A 135 12.71 -8.92 13.11
CA ARG A 135 13.96 -9.47 13.64
C ARG A 135 14.47 -8.69 14.86
N VAL A 136 14.39 -7.35 14.80
CA VAL A 136 14.73 -6.47 15.93
C VAL A 136 13.82 -6.76 17.12
N ALA A 137 12.50 -6.85 16.89
CA ALA A 137 11.54 -7.14 17.94
C ALA A 137 11.81 -8.49 18.65
N ARG A 138 12.08 -9.53 17.88
CA ARG A 138 12.47 -10.85 18.41
C ARG A 138 13.76 -10.79 19.22
N ALA A 139 14.77 -10.10 18.73
CA ALA A 139 16.07 -9.98 19.41
C ALA A 139 15.98 -9.15 20.69
N PHE A 140 15.13 -8.13 20.73
CA PHE A 140 14.91 -7.29 21.90
C PHE A 140 14.16 -8.03 23.00
N THR A 141 13.07 -8.72 22.65
CA THR A 141 12.20 -9.42 23.62
C THR A 141 12.69 -10.80 24.00
N GLY A 142 13.51 -11.45 23.16
CA GLY A 142 13.87 -12.87 23.27
C GLY A 142 12.72 -13.83 22.92
N ARG A 143 11.58 -13.32 22.49
CA ARG A 143 10.37 -14.09 22.13
C ARG A 143 10.35 -14.41 20.62
N THR A 144 9.52 -15.39 20.21
CA THR A 144 9.56 -15.93 18.85
C THR A 144 8.36 -15.53 17.98
N LYS A 145 7.15 -15.57 18.56
CA LYS A 145 5.91 -15.40 17.81
C LYS A 145 5.64 -13.94 17.45
N ILE A 146 4.94 -13.73 16.37
CA ILE A 146 4.38 -12.42 15.98
C ILE A 146 2.88 -12.55 15.73
N VAL A 147 2.14 -11.49 16.00
CA VAL A 147 0.74 -11.35 15.62
C VAL A 147 0.63 -10.44 14.42
N LYS A 148 -0.20 -10.79 13.44
CA LYS A 148 -0.61 -9.94 12.33
C LYS A 148 -2.10 -10.08 12.07
N PHE A 149 -2.70 -9.15 11.35
CA PHE A 149 -4.13 -9.19 11.03
C PHE A 149 -4.42 -9.84 9.69
N GLU A 150 -5.58 -10.50 9.57
CA GLU A 150 -6.10 -11.02 8.30
C GLU A 150 -6.21 -9.91 7.26
N GLY A 151 -5.87 -10.23 6.00
CA GLY A 151 -5.91 -9.30 4.89
C GLY A 151 -4.75 -8.30 4.83
N GLN A 152 -3.98 -8.11 5.90
CA GLN A 152 -2.86 -7.19 5.92
C GLN A 152 -1.63 -7.75 5.19
N TYR A 153 -0.96 -6.86 4.43
CA TYR A 153 0.21 -7.20 3.63
C TYR A 153 1.47 -6.49 4.17
N HIS A 154 2.45 -7.27 4.57
CA HIS A 154 3.70 -6.78 5.14
C HIS A 154 4.94 -7.15 4.32
N GLY A 155 4.79 -7.34 3.01
CA GLY A 155 5.87 -7.71 2.11
C GLY A 155 5.91 -9.19 1.75
N MET A 156 6.99 -9.62 1.08
CA MET A 156 7.12 -10.92 0.44
C MET A 156 8.05 -11.89 1.18
N HIS A 157 8.41 -11.60 2.43
CA HIS A 157 9.14 -12.58 3.25
C HIS A 157 8.18 -13.57 3.93
N ASP A 158 8.66 -14.75 4.27
CA ASP A 158 7.85 -15.89 4.71
C ASP A 158 6.92 -15.59 5.90
N TYR A 159 7.36 -14.78 6.87
CA TYR A 159 6.52 -14.41 8.01
C TYR A 159 5.34 -13.49 7.64
N ALA A 160 5.46 -12.75 6.53
CA ALA A 160 4.43 -11.82 6.08
C ALA A 160 3.34 -12.50 5.25
N LEU A 161 3.67 -13.64 4.60
CA LEU A 161 2.79 -14.33 3.67
C LEU A 161 1.82 -15.32 4.37
N ILE A 162 1.31 -14.90 5.51
CA ILE A 162 0.32 -15.65 6.30
C ILE A 162 -0.98 -14.85 6.36
N SER A 163 -2.09 -15.48 6.01
CA SER A 163 -3.46 -14.91 6.05
C SER A 163 -3.58 -13.55 5.34
N VAL A 164 -2.92 -13.43 4.16
CA VAL A 164 -2.96 -12.21 3.31
C VAL A 164 -4.15 -12.27 2.37
N LEU A 165 -4.25 -13.34 1.59
CA LEU A 165 -5.26 -13.54 0.57
C LEU A 165 -5.73 -15.00 0.61
N PRO A 166 -6.92 -15.29 1.12
CA PRO A 166 -7.52 -16.61 0.96
C PRO A 166 -7.98 -16.82 -0.49
N ASN A 167 -7.98 -18.06 -0.95
CA ASN A 167 -8.65 -18.42 -2.20
C ASN A 167 -10.18 -18.46 -2.02
N ASP A 168 -10.61 -18.85 -0.82
CA ASP A 168 -11.99 -18.85 -0.37
C ASP A 168 -12.04 -18.28 1.05
N MET A 169 -13.05 -17.49 1.38
CA MET A 169 -13.24 -16.93 2.72
C MET A 169 -13.42 -18.01 3.79
N ALA A 170 -13.95 -19.17 3.43
CA ALA A 170 -14.04 -20.32 4.31
C ALA A 170 -12.68 -20.84 4.79
N ASP A 171 -11.62 -20.62 4.01
CA ASP A 171 -10.25 -21.02 4.37
C ASP A 171 -9.72 -20.27 5.61
N LEU A 172 -10.26 -19.09 5.91
CA LEU A 172 -9.90 -18.32 7.10
C LEU A 172 -10.40 -18.94 8.41
N GLY A 173 -11.32 -19.92 8.33
CA GLY A 173 -11.88 -20.61 9.48
C GLY A 173 -12.79 -19.74 10.34
N ASP A 174 -12.98 -20.16 11.60
CA ASP A 174 -13.82 -19.45 12.56
C ASP A 174 -13.22 -18.06 12.89
N ALA A 175 -14.08 -17.04 12.86
CA ALA A 175 -13.70 -15.68 13.19
C ALA A 175 -13.15 -15.53 14.64
N ALA A 176 -13.66 -16.30 15.60
CA ALA A 176 -13.16 -16.29 16.97
C ALA A 176 -11.76 -16.93 17.11
N SER A 177 -11.36 -17.78 16.14
CA SER A 177 -10.06 -18.45 16.10
C SER A 177 -9.56 -18.55 14.66
N PRO A 178 -9.06 -17.45 14.09
CA PRO A 178 -8.60 -17.40 12.70
C PRO A 178 -7.56 -18.48 12.38
N VAL A 179 -7.69 -19.11 11.22
CA VAL A 179 -6.76 -20.13 10.76
C VAL A 179 -5.53 -19.47 10.15
N ARG A 180 -4.38 -20.06 10.45
CA ARG A 180 -3.10 -19.67 9.84
C ARG A 180 -3.05 -20.16 8.39
N LEU A 181 -3.37 -19.29 7.45
CA LEU A 181 -3.41 -19.59 6.03
C LEU A 181 -2.11 -19.16 5.35
N VAL A 182 -1.34 -20.13 4.85
CA VAL A 182 -0.10 -19.83 4.09
C VAL A 182 -0.48 -19.38 2.68
N TRP A 183 -0.06 -18.18 2.29
CA TRP A 183 -0.29 -17.66 0.95
C TRP A 183 0.78 -18.14 -0.04
N GLY A 184 0.41 -19.11 -0.85
CA GLY A 184 1.30 -19.72 -1.82
C GLY A 184 2.05 -20.95 -1.28
N ARG A 185 2.96 -21.49 -2.07
CA ARG A 185 3.79 -22.66 -1.75
C ARG A 185 5.23 -22.25 -1.47
N GLY A 186 5.94 -23.06 -0.70
CA GLY A 186 7.37 -22.87 -0.43
C GLY A 186 7.70 -22.29 0.94
N ILE A 187 6.70 -21.91 1.73
CA ILE A 187 6.90 -21.43 3.11
C ILE A 187 6.94 -22.63 4.05
N PRO A 188 8.02 -22.83 4.83
CA PRO A 188 8.12 -23.93 5.78
C PRO A 188 7.08 -23.82 6.91
N GLY A 189 6.48 -24.96 7.32
CA GLY A 189 5.52 -24.97 8.43
C GLY A 189 6.07 -24.36 9.71
N ALA A 190 7.35 -24.65 10.03
CA ALA A 190 8.01 -24.09 11.21
C ALA A 190 8.10 -22.55 11.19
N VAL A 191 8.12 -21.90 10.02
CA VAL A 191 8.05 -20.45 9.90
C VAL A 191 6.62 -19.98 10.14
N ALA A 192 5.65 -20.62 9.47
CA ALA A 192 4.23 -20.31 9.63
C ALA A 192 3.77 -20.46 11.10
N ASP A 193 4.30 -21.45 11.84
CA ASP A 193 3.97 -21.68 13.26
C ASP A 193 4.38 -20.53 14.19
N THR A 194 5.24 -19.63 13.75
CA THR A 194 5.63 -18.45 14.50
C THR A 194 4.74 -17.22 14.25
N VAL A 195 3.71 -17.33 13.40
CA VAL A 195 2.81 -16.24 13.04
C VAL A 195 1.39 -16.56 13.48
N ILE A 196 0.77 -15.65 14.21
CA ILE A 196 -0.59 -15.78 14.74
C ILE A 196 -1.49 -14.78 14.00
N PRO A 197 -2.47 -15.22 13.20
CA PRO A 197 -3.44 -14.31 12.60
C PRO A 197 -4.46 -13.84 13.64
N ALA A 198 -4.88 -12.58 13.53
CA ALA A 198 -5.94 -11.98 14.33
C ALA A 198 -6.89 -11.17 13.45
N ARG A 199 -8.06 -10.81 13.97
CA ARG A 199 -9.02 -9.95 13.29
C ARG A 199 -8.73 -8.48 13.59
N TYR A 200 -8.76 -7.67 12.54
CA TYR A 200 -8.65 -6.22 12.69
C TYR A 200 -9.89 -5.67 13.43
N ASN A 201 -9.71 -4.65 14.24
CA ASN A 201 -10.77 -4.05 15.07
C ASN A 201 -11.40 -4.96 16.16
N ASP A 202 -10.80 -6.12 16.48
CA ASP A 202 -11.27 -7.01 17.56
C ASP A 202 -10.28 -7.01 18.76
N VAL A 203 -10.42 -6.01 19.62
CA VAL A 203 -9.58 -5.85 20.81
C VAL A 203 -9.75 -6.98 21.81
N ASP A 204 -10.98 -7.51 21.95
CA ASP A 204 -11.28 -8.59 22.89
C ASP A 204 -10.61 -9.91 22.45
N GLN A 205 -10.54 -10.17 21.15
CA GLN A 205 -9.79 -11.31 20.63
C GLN A 205 -8.30 -11.18 20.94
N LEU A 206 -7.72 -9.98 20.74
CA LEU A 206 -6.32 -9.72 21.08
C LEU A 206 -6.03 -9.92 22.55
N ARG A 207 -6.89 -9.44 23.46
CA ARG A 207 -6.73 -9.63 24.89
C ARG A 207 -6.70 -11.12 25.25
N ARG A 208 -7.69 -11.89 24.80
CA ARG A 208 -7.73 -13.34 25.02
C ARG A 208 -6.49 -14.05 24.47
N LEU A 209 -5.99 -13.61 23.30
CA LEU A 209 -4.77 -14.15 22.70
C LEU A 209 -3.54 -13.85 23.58
N PHE A 210 -3.38 -12.62 24.04
CA PHE A 210 -2.24 -12.22 24.84
C PHE A 210 -2.24 -12.84 26.24
N GLU A 211 -3.42 -13.02 26.86
CA GLU A 211 -3.57 -13.78 28.11
C GLU A 211 -3.14 -15.25 27.96
N ARG A 212 -3.35 -15.85 26.80
CA ARG A 212 -3.02 -17.26 26.53
C ARG A 212 -1.57 -17.48 26.10
N GLU A 213 -1.02 -16.59 25.25
CA GLU A 213 0.24 -16.80 24.54
C GLU A 213 1.23 -15.62 24.65
N GLY A 214 0.91 -14.59 25.41
CA GLY A 214 1.68 -13.34 25.43
C GLY A 214 3.16 -13.52 25.73
N ASP A 215 3.53 -14.49 26.57
CA ASP A 215 4.93 -14.78 26.92
C ASP A 215 5.80 -15.24 25.72
N ASP A 216 5.17 -15.76 24.67
CA ASP A 216 5.86 -16.18 23.45
C ASP A 216 5.84 -15.12 22.34
N ILE A 217 4.99 -14.08 22.48
CA ILE A 217 4.77 -13.08 21.44
C ILE A 217 5.79 -11.95 21.56
N ALA A 218 6.64 -11.79 20.53
CA ALA A 218 7.63 -10.73 20.43
C ALA A 218 7.00 -9.39 20.05
N ALA A 219 6.09 -9.43 19.09
CA ALA A 219 5.47 -8.22 18.54
C ALA A 219 4.12 -8.50 17.90
N ILE A 220 3.32 -7.43 17.80
CA ILE A 220 2.22 -7.32 16.86
C ILE A 220 2.64 -6.34 15.76
N ILE A 221 2.47 -6.75 14.49
CA ILE A 221 2.66 -5.88 13.33
C ILE A 221 1.30 -5.55 12.73
N VAL A 222 1.08 -4.27 12.45
CA VAL A 222 -0.20 -3.78 11.95
C VAL A 222 -0.01 -2.73 10.87
N GLU A 223 -0.72 -2.85 9.74
CA GLU A 223 -1.01 -1.70 8.89
C GLU A 223 -2.02 -0.81 9.65
N PRO A 224 -1.68 0.45 9.99
CA PRO A 224 -2.59 1.30 10.76
C PRO A 224 -3.92 1.59 10.07
N VAL A 225 -3.94 1.48 8.75
CA VAL A 225 -5.11 1.42 7.87
C VAL A 225 -4.95 0.16 7.04
N LEU A 226 -5.94 -0.73 7.03
CA LEU A 226 -5.87 -2.00 6.31
C LEU A 226 -5.91 -1.74 4.81
N GLY A 227 -4.71 -1.63 4.20
CA GLY A 227 -4.54 -1.13 2.84
C GLY A 227 -5.06 -2.06 1.76
N ASN A 228 -4.95 -3.38 1.93
CA ASN A 228 -5.33 -4.37 0.91
C ASN A 228 -6.80 -4.83 0.98
N ALA A 229 -7.66 -4.05 1.61
CA ALA A 229 -9.10 -4.21 1.62
C ALA A 229 -9.77 -2.84 1.52
N GLN A 230 -9.41 -2.09 0.48
CA GLN A 230 -9.94 -0.75 0.22
C GLN A 230 -9.66 0.24 1.37
N ALA A 231 -8.51 0.15 2.01
CA ALA A 231 -8.09 1.08 3.07
C ALA A 231 -9.07 1.17 4.27
N ILE A 232 -9.50 0.03 4.82
CA ILE A 232 -10.36 0.01 6.01
C ILE A 232 -9.69 0.73 7.17
N MET A 233 -10.42 1.71 7.75
CA MET A 233 -9.95 2.50 8.88
C MET A 233 -10.06 1.73 10.21
N PRO A 234 -9.21 2.03 11.18
CA PRO A 234 -9.38 1.52 12.54
C PRO A 234 -10.67 2.09 13.16
N GLU A 235 -11.38 1.27 13.93
CA GLU A 235 -12.45 1.75 14.78
C GLU A 235 -11.92 2.78 15.80
N PRO A 236 -12.73 3.76 16.20
CA PRO A 236 -12.30 4.73 17.20
C PRO A 236 -11.77 4.06 18.47
N GLY A 237 -10.53 4.37 18.87
CA GLY A 237 -9.91 3.80 20.05
C GLY A 237 -9.20 2.46 19.85
N PHE A 238 -9.28 1.84 18.65
CA PHE A 238 -8.64 0.53 18.40
C PHE A 238 -7.13 0.58 18.62
N HIS A 239 -6.41 1.51 18.00
CA HIS A 239 -4.95 1.59 18.16
C HIS A 239 -4.54 1.96 19.58
N GLN A 240 -5.31 2.78 20.28
CA GLN A 240 -5.08 3.09 21.71
C GLN A 240 -5.21 1.83 22.56
N ALA A 241 -6.22 1.01 22.32
CA ALA A 241 -6.41 -0.25 23.01
C ALA A 241 -5.30 -1.27 22.69
N VAL A 242 -4.88 -1.38 21.41
CA VAL A 242 -3.75 -2.22 21.01
C VAL A 242 -2.46 -1.75 21.70
N ARG A 243 -2.20 -0.43 21.76
CA ARG A 243 -1.03 0.13 22.47
C ARG A 243 -1.05 -0.27 23.95
N ALA A 244 -2.18 -0.05 24.62
CA ALA A 244 -2.32 -0.39 26.05
C ALA A 244 -2.10 -1.88 26.31
N LEU A 245 -2.69 -2.77 25.47
CA LEU A 245 -2.46 -4.21 25.57
C LEU A 245 -1.01 -4.60 25.37
N THR A 246 -0.34 -4.03 24.36
CA THR A 246 1.07 -4.35 24.08
C THR A 246 1.98 -3.91 25.23
N GLU A 247 1.69 -2.80 25.90
CA GLU A 247 2.39 -2.35 27.10
C GLU A 247 2.14 -3.28 28.29
N GLU A 248 0.89 -3.67 28.52
CA GLU A 248 0.49 -4.57 29.62
C GLU A 248 1.24 -5.92 29.55
N PHE A 249 1.38 -6.49 28.33
CA PHE A 249 2.00 -7.80 28.12
C PHE A 249 3.48 -7.75 27.73
N GLY A 250 4.08 -6.56 27.62
CA GLY A 250 5.47 -6.39 27.21
C GLY A 250 5.73 -6.90 25.78
N ILE A 251 4.75 -6.74 24.90
CA ILE A 251 4.79 -7.08 23.46
C ILE A 251 5.13 -5.79 22.70
N LEU A 252 5.99 -5.84 21.68
CA LEU A 252 6.28 -4.65 20.90
C LEU A 252 5.17 -4.38 19.86
N LEU A 253 4.81 -3.11 19.71
CA LEU A 253 3.93 -2.64 18.65
C LEU A 253 4.75 -2.16 17.46
N ILE A 254 4.56 -2.78 16.29
CA ILE A 254 5.17 -2.37 15.03
C ILE A 254 4.07 -1.78 14.13
N PHE A 255 4.16 -0.49 13.80
CA PHE A 255 3.33 0.10 12.76
C PHE A 255 3.99 -0.12 11.39
N ASP A 256 3.31 -0.83 10.52
CA ASP A 256 3.68 -0.89 9.11
C ASP A 256 3.14 0.35 8.39
N GLU A 257 3.97 1.38 8.36
CA GLU A 257 3.69 2.66 7.71
C GLU A 257 4.11 2.67 6.22
N VAL A 258 4.32 1.52 5.62
CA VAL A 258 4.76 1.44 4.21
C VAL A 258 3.75 2.09 3.26
N LYS A 259 2.43 1.99 3.51
CA LYS A 259 1.38 2.68 2.74
C LYS A 259 1.03 4.06 3.32
N THR A 260 1.06 4.22 4.61
CA THR A 260 0.52 5.37 5.36
C THR A 260 1.54 6.45 5.69
N GLY A 261 2.80 6.06 5.89
CA GLY A 261 3.89 6.98 6.25
C GLY A 261 4.12 8.05 5.20
N PHE A 262 4.27 9.29 5.64
CA PHE A 262 4.48 10.48 4.79
C PHE A 262 3.37 10.74 3.76
N ARG A 263 2.22 10.06 3.92
CA ARG A 263 1.04 10.19 3.06
C ARG A 263 -0.18 10.71 3.80
N LEU A 264 -0.56 10.11 4.93
CA LEU A 264 -1.75 10.52 5.68
C LEU A 264 -1.52 11.80 6.49
N ALA A 265 -0.33 11.94 7.03
CA ALA A 265 0.22 13.11 7.69
C ALA A 265 1.73 13.11 7.49
N LYS A 266 2.43 14.16 7.89
CA LYS A 266 3.91 14.25 7.79
C LYS A 266 4.58 13.13 8.58
N GLY A 267 4.08 12.82 9.78
CA GLY A 267 4.50 11.68 10.61
C GLY A 267 3.64 10.43 10.42
N GLY A 268 2.92 10.30 9.30
CA GLY A 268 2.15 9.12 8.95
C GLY A 268 0.90 8.88 9.80
N ALA A 269 0.51 7.61 9.91
CA ALA A 269 -0.63 7.20 10.72
C ALA A 269 -0.37 7.32 12.22
N ALA A 270 0.90 7.21 12.66
CA ALA A 270 1.28 7.43 14.05
C ALA A 270 0.87 8.84 14.52
N GLU A 271 1.14 9.88 13.70
CA GLU A 271 0.69 11.24 13.94
C GLU A 271 -0.84 11.34 13.87
N LEU A 272 -1.44 10.83 12.79
CA LEU A 272 -2.89 10.92 12.55
C LEU A 272 -3.72 10.36 13.70
N PHE A 273 -3.31 9.22 14.27
CA PHE A 273 -4.03 8.54 15.36
C PHE A 273 -3.51 8.86 16.76
N GLY A 274 -2.44 9.65 16.86
CA GLY A 274 -1.82 10.01 18.14
C GLY A 274 -1.20 8.82 18.88
N ILE A 275 -0.62 7.86 18.14
CA ILE A 275 -0.03 6.64 18.69
C ILE A 275 1.50 6.70 18.57
N ARG A 276 2.20 6.24 19.60
CA ARG A 276 3.65 6.00 19.56
C ARG A 276 3.90 4.50 19.60
N PRO A 277 4.11 3.84 18.46
CA PRO A 277 4.52 2.44 18.43
C PRO A 277 5.97 2.29 18.93
N ASP A 278 6.43 1.06 19.10
CA ASP A 278 7.83 0.79 19.47
C ASP A 278 8.75 0.81 18.26
N LEU A 279 8.25 0.33 17.11
CA LEU A 279 8.92 0.32 15.82
C LEU A 279 7.95 0.73 14.71
N ALA A 280 8.47 1.28 13.63
CA ALA A 280 7.72 1.47 12.39
C ALA A 280 8.58 1.16 11.16
N THR A 281 7.90 0.87 10.04
CA THR A 281 8.51 0.60 8.75
C THR A 281 7.98 1.59 7.72
N TYR A 282 8.87 2.09 6.86
CA TYR A 282 8.57 3.12 5.87
C TYR A 282 9.08 2.67 4.50
N ALA A 283 8.37 3.05 3.44
CA ALA A 283 8.80 2.92 2.06
C ALA A 283 7.95 3.84 1.17
N LYS A 284 7.71 3.46 -0.06
CA LYS A 284 6.73 4.09 -0.99
C LYS A 284 6.83 5.61 -1.01
N ALA A 285 5.88 6.32 -0.38
CA ALA A 285 5.83 7.79 -0.37
C ALA A 285 7.13 8.45 0.12
N MET A 286 7.95 7.74 0.89
CA MET A 286 9.27 8.21 1.33
C MET A 286 10.19 8.63 0.19
N GLY A 287 10.07 8.02 -1.00
CA GLY A 287 11.00 8.23 -2.11
C GLY A 287 10.36 8.58 -3.45
N ASN A 288 9.10 8.99 -3.50
CA ASN A 288 8.38 9.36 -4.74
C ASN A 288 8.57 8.38 -5.91
N GLY A 289 8.55 7.06 -5.64
CA GLY A 289 8.73 6.01 -6.66
C GLY A 289 10.14 5.42 -6.73
N TYR A 290 11.15 6.07 -6.15
CA TYR A 290 12.47 5.48 -6.00
C TYR A 290 12.48 4.36 -4.93
N PRO A 291 13.38 3.36 -5.03
CA PRO A 291 13.42 2.21 -4.13
C PRO A 291 14.04 2.59 -2.77
N ALA A 292 13.39 3.48 -2.04
CA ALA A 292 13.76 3.93 -0.71
C ALA A 292 12.84 3.32 0.34
N ALA A 293 13.41 2.79 1.41
CA ALA A 293 12.71 2.27 2.56
C ALA A 293 13.53 2.46 3.84
N ALA A 294 12.86 2.39 4.99
CA ALA A 294 13.50 2.48 6.30
C ALA A 294 12.69 1.71 7.35
N PHE A 295 13.34 1.37 8.44
CA PHE A 295 12.71 0.95 9.68
C PHE A 295 13.37 1.69 10.85
N GLY A 296 12.60 1.98 11.87
CA GLY A 296 13.09 2.76 13.02
C GLY A 296 12.12 2.73 14.18
N GLY A 297 12.47 3.40 15.26
CA GLY A 297 11.63 3.49 16.45
C GLY A 297 12.40 3.93 17.68
N ARG A 298 11.98 3.42 18.85
CA ARG A 298 12.58 3.71 20.15
C ARG A 298 14.06 3.37 20.17
N ARG A 299 14.86 4.21 20.79
CA ARG A 299 16.32 4.06 20.89
C ARG A 299 16.74 2.76 21.57
N ASP A 300 16.08 2.41 22.68
CA ASP A 300 16.40 1.20 23.43
C ASP A 300 16.14 -0.07 22.60
N VAL A 301 15.04 -0.09 21.82
CA VAL A 301 14.70 -1.19 20.93
C VAL A 301 15.68 -1.26 19.74
N MET A 302 15.99 -0.13 19.10
CA MET A 302 16.92 -0.07 17.99
C MET A 302 18.37 -0.33 18.37
N SER A 303 18.74 -0.13 19.63
CA SER A 303 20.11 -0.34 20.14
C SER A 303 20.55 -1.80 20.19
N VAL A 304 19.67 -2.77 19.91
CA VAL A 304 20.09 -4.16 19.67
C VAL A 304 20.93 -4.31 18.38
N LEU A 305 20.86 -3.31 17.51
CA LEU A 305 21.76 -3.15 16.37
C LEU A 305 23.00 -2.34 16.78
N PRO A 306 24.19 -2.67 16.32
CA PRO A 306 24.59 -3.79 15.45
C PRO A 306 24.96 -5.08 16.20
N GLU A 307 25.00 -5.05 17.54
CA GLU A 307 25.65 -6.13 18.30
C GLU A 307 24.88 -7.45 18.31
N LYS A 308 23.55 -7.38 18.44
CA LYS A 308 22.70 -8.59 18.57
C LYS A 308 21.95 -8.94 17.27
N VAL A 309 21.82 -8.01 16.33
CA VAL A 309 21.07 -8.20 15.10
C VAL A 309 21.91 -7.83 13.90
N SER A 310 22.06 -8.78 12.98
CA SER A 310 22.68 -8.50 11.68
C SER A 310 21.70 -7.76 10.80
N HIS A 311 22.12 -6.58 10.33
CA HIS A 311 21.44 -5.80 9.30
C HIS A 311 22.47 -5.32 8.29
N GLY A 312 22.15 -5.44 7.02
CA GLY A 312 22.98 -5.00 5.92
C GLY A 312 22.31 -5.27 4.59
N GLY A 313 22.90 -4.79 3.53
CA GLY A 313 22.48 -4.95 2.16
C GLY A 313 23.34 -4.07 1.28
N THR A 314 23.82 -4.59 0.16
CA THR A 314 24.71 -3.86 -0.77
C THR A 314 24.10 -2.52 -1.21
N TYR A 315 22.80 -2.47 -1.35
CA TYR A 315 22.07 -1.31 -1.86
C TYR A 315 21.33 -0.52 -0.78
N ALA A 316 21.32 -0.98 0.47
CA ALA A 316 20.74 -0.20 1.57
C ALA A 316 21.56 1.09 1.73
N GLY A 317 20.88 2.24 1.68
CA GLY A 317 21.54 3.54 1.72
C GLY A 317 22.26 3.96 0.42
N ASN A 318 22.00 3.28 -0.74
CA ASN A 318 22.58 3.79 -1.97
C ASN A 318 22.11 5.24 -2.24
N ARG A 319 23.03 6.01 -2.86
CA ARG A 319 22.83 7.46 -3.00
C ARG A 319 21.58 7.85 -3.80
N VAL A 320 21.14 7.05 -4.77
CA VAL A 320 19.95 7.34 -5.57
C VAL A 320 18.71 7.28 -4.67
N ALA A 321 18.56 6.21 -3.89
CA ALA A 321 17.44 6.04 -2.96
C ALA A 321 17.49 7.05 -1.81
N ALA A 322 18.68 7.29 -1.25
CA ALA A 322 18.86 8.25 -0.15
C ALA A 322 18.55 9.69 -0.59
N ALA A 323 19.07 10.12 -1.76
CA ALA A 323 18.79 11.46 -2.31
C ALA A 323 17.30 11.64 -2.63
N ALA A 324 16.65 10.63 -3.22
CA ALA A 324 15.21 10.67 -3.47
C ALA A 324 14.41 10.81 -2.16
N ALA A 325 14.78 10.04 -1.13
CA ALA A 325 14.16 10.16 0.20
C ALA A 325 14.38 11.56 0.79
N VAL A 326 15.60 12.07 0.79
CA VAL A 326 15.91 13.43 1.29
C VAL A 326 15.01 14.45 0.61
N ARG A 327 14.99 14.47 -0.71
CA ARG A 327 14.29 15.53 -1.43
C ARG A 327 12.77 15.40 -1.31
N THR A 328 12.24 14.19 -1.38
CA THR A 328 10.80 13.94 -1.21
C THR A 328 10.34 14.36 0.19
N LEU A 329 11.06 13.95 1.23
CA LEU A 329 10.70 14.27 2.62
C LEU A 329 10.85 15.77 2.93
N GLU A 330 11.84 16.46 2.34
CA GLU A 330 11.94 17.93 2.42
C GLU A 330 10.72 18.61 1.80
N ILE A 331 10.27 18.17 0.62
CA ILE A 331 9.06 18.72 -0.02
C ILE A 331 7.83 18.47 0.86
N VAL A 332 7.66 17.26 1.38
CA VAL A 332 6.55 16.92 2.29
C VAL A 332 6.60 17.78 3.55
N ARG A 333 7.79 18.04 4.09
CA ARG A 333 7.98 18.89 5.28
C ARG A 333 7.63 20.36 5.02
N ASP A 334 8.13 20.90 3.91
CA ASP A 334 8.23 22.34 3.67
C ASP A 334 7.07 22.90 2.84
N THR A 335 6.19 22.03 2.29
CA THR A 335 5.08 22.44 1.43
C THR A 335 3.73 21.92 1.92
N ASP A 336 2.66 22.33 1.24
CA ASP A 336 1.29 21.89 1.48
C ASP A 336 0.90 20.67 0.60
N ALA A 337 1.87 19.92 0.07
CA ALA A 337 1.62 18.81 -0.84
C ALA A 337 0.57 17.81 -0.29
N LEU A 338 0.67 17.41 0.98
CA LEU A 338 -0.30 16.49 1.59
C LEU A 338 -1.71 17.10 1.71
N ALA A 339 -1.81 18.37 2.02
CA ALA A 339 -3.11 19.07 2.09
C ALA A 339 -3.74 19.18 0.69
N THR A 340 -2.93 19.46 -0.33
CA THR A 340 -3.35 19.47 -1.74
C THR A 340 -3.88 18.09 -2.16
N ILE A 341 -3.15 17.02 -1.90
CA ILE A 341 -3.58 15.65 -2.21
C ILE A 341 -4.92 15.32 -1.52
N ALA A 342 -5.04 15.68 -0.24
CA ALA A 342 -6.28 15.42 0.51
C ALA A 342 -7.47 16.27 0.00
N SER A 343 -7.24 17.49 -0.50
CA SER A 343 -8.27 18.30 -1.13
C SER A 343 -8.79 17.66 -2.41
N VAL A 344 -7.87 17.31 -3.30
CA VAL A 344 -8.17 16.58 -4.56
C VAL A 344 -8.97 15.30 -4.28
N GLY A 345 -8.55 14.53 -3.27
CA GLY A 345 -9.25 13.31 -2.91
C GLY A 345 -10.70 13.55 -2.47
N ARG A 346 -10.96 14.59 -1.69
CA ARG A 346 -12.34 14.96 -1.31
C ARG A 346 -13.17 15.38 -2.51
N GLU A 347 -12.62 16.16 -3.42
CA GLU A 347 -13.31 16.59 -4.64
C GLU A 347 -13.71 15.37 -5.50
N ILE A 348 -12.83 14.40 -5.65
CA ILE A 348 -13.12 13.16 -6.37
C ILE A 348 -14.19 12.33 -5.64
N GLN A 349 -14.08 12.17 -4.32
CA GLN A 349 -15.07 11.46 -3.51
C GLN A 349 -16.46 12.10 -3.61
N ASP A 350 -16.52 13.42 -3.56
CA ASP A 350 -17.79 14.17 -3.68
C ASP A 350 -18.44 13.94 -5.05
N GLY A 351 -17.68 14.07 -6.13
CA GLY A 351 -18.16 13.83 -7.50
C GLY A 351 -18.59 12.40 -7.78
N VAL A 352 -17.77 11.43 -7.38
CA VAL A 352 -18.07 9.99 -7.49
C VAL A 352 -19.29 9.64 -6.64
N GLY A 353 -19.35 10.12 -5.40
CA GLY A 353 -20.48 9.89 -4.50
C GLY A 353 -21.79 10.48 -5.05
N GLU A 354 -21.74 11.65 -5.70
CA GLU A 354 -22.91 12.23 -6.36
C GLU A 354 -23.39 11.34 -7.54
N ALA A 355 -22.47 10.83 -8.35
CA ALA A 355 -22.81 9.93 -9.45
C ALA A 355 -23.50 8.64 -8.96
N LEU A 356 -22.96 8.04 -7.88
CA LEU A 356 -23.54 6.84 -7.26
C LEU A 356 -24.90 7.09 -6.62
N ARG A 357 -25.06 8.20 -5.88
CA ARG A 357 -26.35 8.58 -5.26
C ARG A 357 -27.44 8.79 -6.29
N ARG A 358 -27.14 9.43 -7.42
CA ARG A 358 -28.10 9.62 -8.53
C ARG A 358 -28.64 8.31 -9.08
N ARG A 359 -27.88 7.23 -8.97
CA ARG A 359 -28.27 5.88 -9.40
C ARG A 359 -28.84 5.02 -8.28
N GLY A 360 -28.92 5.55 -7.05
CA GLY A 360 -29.38 4.78 -5.89
C GLY A 360 -28.47 3.63 -5.49
N ILE A 361 -27.15 3.72 -5.85
CA ILE A 361 -26.17 2.69 -5.51
C ILE A 361 -25.67 2.92 -4.08
N ALA A 362 -25.88 1.91 -3.23
CA ALA A 362 -25.35 1.91 -1.87
C ALA A 362 -23.81 1.85 -1.92
N HIS A 363 -23.16 2.78 -1.24
CA HIS A 363 -21.71 2.87 -1.23
C HIS A 363 -21.20 3.57 0.02
N VAL A 364 -19.97 3.27 0.39
CA VAL A 364 -19.20 3.98 1.40
C VAL A 364 -17.80 4.26 0.88
N PHE A 365 -17.21 5.39 1.29
CA PHE A 365 -15.79 5.65 1.11
C PHE A 365 -15.05 5.23 2.36
N THR A 366 -13.96 4.49 2.17
CA THR A 366 -13.05 4.05 3.23
C THR A 366 -11.73 4.81 3.12
N GLY A 367 -10.92 4.79 4.15
CA GLY A 367 -9.58 5.36 4.11
C GLY A 367 -9.53 6.88 4.28
N HIS A 368 -8.34 7.42 4.04
CA HIS A 368 -8.05 8.85 4.03
C HIS A 368 -8.19 9.40 2.60
N ALA A 369 -8.56 10.67 2.44
CA ALA A 369 -8.78 11.28 1.13
C ALA A 369 -7.57 11.15 0.16
N SER A 370 -6.33 11.06 0.66
CA SER A 370 -5.14 10.81 -0.17
C SER A 370 -4.97 9.35 -0.63
N MET A 371 -5.70 8.43 0.01
CA MET A 371 -5.68 6.98 -0.25
C MET A 371 -7.01 6.40 0.19
N PHE A 372 -7.97 6.25 -0.71
CA PHE A 372 -9.34 5.88 -0.35
C PHE A 372 -9.89 4.75 -1.20
N GLY A 373 -10.78 3.98 -0.61
CA GLY A 373 -11.55 2.94 -1.29
C GLY A 373 -12.97 3.37 -1.59
N ILE A 374 -13.56 2.71 -2.59
CA ILE A 374 -14.98 2.81 -2.93
C ILE A 374 -15.58 1.43 -2.71
N VAL A 375 -16.36 1.28 -1.68
CA VAL A 375 -16.96 -0.01 -1.28
C VAL A 375 -18.45 0.03 -1.52
N PHE A 376 -18.96 -0.89 -2.32
CA PHE A 376 -20.38 -1.02 -2.62
C PHE A 376 -21.08 -1.83 -1.52
N SER A 377 -21.47 -1.11 -0.48
CA SER A 377 -22.12 -1.62 0.72
C SER A 377 -22.95 -0.51 1.38
N GLU A 378 -23.97 -0.88 2.16
CA GLU A 378 -24.73 0.06 2.98
C GLU A 378 -23.98 0.45 4.26
N THR A 379 -23.00 -0.35 4.68
CA THR A 379 -22.26 -0.18 5.93
C THR A 379 -20.75 -0.15 5.70
N GLN A 380 -20.03 0.56 6.58
CA GLN A 380 -18.57 0.56 6.58
C GLN A 380 -18.04 -0.85 6.92
N PRO A 381 -17.15 -1.43 6.11
CA PRO A 381 -16.43 -2.64 6.50
C PRO A 381 -15.49 -2.31 7.68
N ARG A 382 -15.44 -3.19 8.65
CA ARG A 382 -14.61 -3.05 9.86
C ARG A 382 -13.34 -3.90 9.80
N GLU A 383 -13.38 -4.96 8.99
CA GLU A 383 -12.30 -5.93 8.84
C GLU A 383 -12.29 -6.55 7.45
N TYR A 384 -11.31 -7.37 7.18
CA TYR A 384 -11.14 -8.04 5.90
C TYR A 384 -12.36 -8.88 5.49
N ARG A 385 -12.97 -9.60 6.44
CA ARG A 385 -14.13 -10.47 6.16
C ARG A 385 -15.38 -9.68 5.80
N ASP A 386 -15.55 -8.47 6.35
CA ASP A 386 -16.68 -7.60 5.97
C ASP A 386 -16.50 -7.09 4.52
N TRP A 387 -15.28 -6.64 4.18
CA TRP A 387 -14.96 -6.21 2.83
C TRP A 387 -15.19 -7.32 1.80
N ALA A 388 -14.82 -8.56 2.11
CA ALA A 388 -14.96 -9.69 1.21
C ALA A 388 -16.42 -10.03 0.85
N ASN A 389 -17.41 -9.54 1.62
CA ASN A 389 -18.84 -9.73 1.36
C ASN A 389 -19.48 -8.53 0.60
N THR A 390 -18.69 -7.61 0.04
CA THR A 390 -19.19 -6.46 -0.72
C THR A 390 -19.31 -6.77 -2.21
N ASP A 391 -19.92 -5.88 -3.01
CA ASP A 391 -20.12 -6.10 -4.44
C ASP A 391 -18.84 -5.78 -5.24
N HIS A 392 -17.93 -6.74 -5.28
CA HIS A 392 -16.66 -6.64 -6.02
C HIS A 392 -16.87 -6.59 -7.53
N GLU A 393 -17.88 -7.30 -8.06
CA GLU A 393 -18.15 -7.38 -9.50
C GLU A 393 -18.52 -6.00 -10.08
N LEU A 394 -19.26 -5.20 -9.30
CA LEU A 394 -19.56 -3.82 -9.74
C LEU A 394 -18.30 -2.96 -9.78
N TYR A 395 -17.43 -3.08 -8.77
CA TYR A 395 -16.16 -2.34 -8.77
C TYR A 395 -15.29 -2.72 -9.97
N ASP A 396 -15.11 -4.01 -10.20
CA ASP A 396 -14.25 -4.53 -11.27
C ASP A 396 -14.76 -4.08 -12.65
N ALA A 397 -16.09 -4.15 -12.88
CA ALA A 397 -16.70 -3.67 -14.12
C ALA A 397 -16.46 -2.17 -14.34
N ILE A 398 -16.62 -1.35 -13.29
CA ILE A 398 -16.33 0.10 -13.37
C ILE A 398 -14.85 0.34 -13.64
N ALA A 399 -13.94 -0.33 -12.93
CA ALA A 399 -12.50 -0.15 -13.08
C ALA A 399 -12.02 -0.52 -14.50
N ILE A 400 -12.51 -1.62 -15.06
CA ILE A 400 -12.26 -2.02 -16.45
C ILE A 400 -12.80 -0.95 -17.42
N GLY A 401 -14.02 -0.46 -17.17
CA GLY A 401 -14.61 0.63 -17.94
C GLY A 401 -13.79 1.94 -17.89
N MET A 402 -13.19 2.24 -16.75
CA MET A 402 -12.30 3.39 -16.58
C MET A 402 -10.98 3.23 -17.34
N HIS A 403 -10.39 2.03 -17.33
CA HIS A 403 -9.20 1.74 -18.14
C HIS A 403 -9.44 2.04 -19.61
N ALA A 404 -10.56 1.57 -20.14
CA ALA A 404 -10.94 1.80 -21.53
C ALA A 404 -11.15 3.28 -21.88
N ARG A 405 -11.35 4.15 -20.88
CA ARG A 405 -11.60 5.59 -21.03
C ARG A 405 -10.44 6.48 -20.60
N GLY A 406 -9.28 5.88 -20.27
CA GLY A 406 -8.06 6.62 -19.96
C GLY A 406 -7.93 7.06 -18.49
N ALA A 407 -8.47 6.29 -17.56
CA ALA A 407 -8.12 6.37 -16.14
C ALA A 407 -7.80 4.97 -15.62
N MET A 408 -6.75 4.83 -14.80
CA MET A 408 -6.21 3.54 -14.41
C MET A 408 -6.22 3.33 -12.89
N PRO A 409 -7.38 3.02 -12.28
CA PRO A 409 -7.41 2.41 -10.96
C PRO A 409 -6.90 0.96 -11.01
N GLU A 410 -6.66 0.34 -9.84
CA GLU A 410 -6.50 -1.11 -9.79
C GLU A 410 -7.82 -1.78 -10.19
N PRO A 411 -7.81 -2.74 -11.15
CA PRO A 411 -9.02 -3.46 -11.52
C PRO A 411 -9.53 -4.40 -10.41
N ASP A 412 -8.66 -4.75 -9.48
CA ASP A 412 -8.98 -5.57 -8.33
C ASP A 412 -9.45 -4.68 -7.16
N SER A 413 -10.65 -4.90 -6.66
CA SER A 413 -11.28 -4.12 -5.59
C SER A 413 -10.54 -4.11 -4.25
N ARG A 414 -9.42 -4.82 -4.11
CA ARG A 414 -8.62 -4.83 -2.87
C ARG A 414 -7.83 -3.55 -2.66
N GLU A 415 -7.32 -2.95 -3.72
CA GLU A 415 -6.44 -1.79 -3.62
C GLU A 415 -7.24 -0.49 -3.66
N PRO A 416 -6.97 0.46 -2.76
CA PRO A 416 -7.56 1.78 -2.80
C PRO A 416 -7.01 2.61 -3.97
N TRP A 417 -7.68 3.68 -4.30
CA TRP A 417 -7.14 4.71 -5.19
C TRP A 417 -6.08 5.51 -4.45
N PHE A 418 -4.93 5.68 -5.09
CA PHE A 418 -3.84 6.52 -4.58
C PHE A 418 -3.75 7.81 -5.39
N LEU A 419 -3.64 8.93 -4.69
CA LEU A 419 -3.49 10.24 -5.31
C LEU A 419 -2.11 10.83 -5.06
N SER A 420 -1.72 11.73 -5.93
CA SER A 420 -0.49 12.52 -5.84
C SER A 420 -0.81 14.02 -5.92
N GLU A 421 0.17 14.86 -5.56
CA GLU A 421 0.06 16.31 -5.74
C GLU A 421 -0.26 16.69 -7.20
N GLY A 422 0.29 15.93 -8.16
CA GLY A 422 0.04 16.15 -9.58
C GLY A 422 -1.43 16.05 -10.00
N HIS A 423 -2.30 15.36 -9.24
CA HIS A 423 -3.73 15.30 -9.55
C HIS A 423 -4.46 16.64 -9.38
N ALA A 424 -3.84 17.63 -8.75
CA ALA A 424 -4.35 19.00 -8.66
C ALA A 424 -4.20 19.78 -9.98
N GLU A 425 -3.58 19.21 -11.01
CA GLU A 425 -3.34 19.90 -12.28
C GLU A 425 -4.62 20.05 -13.11
N GLY A 426 -4.99 21.31 -13.39
CA GLY A 426 -6.07 21.65 -14.33
C GLY A 426 -7.40 20.97 -13.99
N SER A 427 -7.99 20.26 -14.97
CA SER A 427 -9.28 19.57 -14.85
C SER A 427 -9.16 18.06 -14.63
N VAL A 428 -8.06 17.58 -14.02
CA VAL A 428 -7.83 16.14 -13.80
C VAL A 428 -8.92 15.53 -12.92
N THR A 429 -9.33 16.20 -11.84
CA THR A 429 -10.41 15.75 -10.96
C THR A 429 -11.74 15.61 -11.69
N ASP A 430 -12.13 16.62 -12.46
CA ASP A 430 -13.37 16.60 -13.25
C ASP A 430 -13.35 15.45 -14.27
N ARG A 431 -12.20 15.23 -14.91
CA ARG A 431 -12.03 14.14 -15.89
C ARG A 431 -12.13 12.76 -15.22
N ILE A 432 -11.58 12.56 -14.04
CA ILE A 432 -11.74 11.32 -13.26
C ILE A 432 -13.20 11.06 -12.95
N VAL A 433 -13.93 12.06 -12.45
CA VAL A 433 -15.35 11.95 -12.11
C VAL A 433 -16.20 11.66 -13.35
N SER A 434 -15.92 12.32 -14.49
CA SER A 434 -16.61 12.05 -15.75
C SER A 434 -16.36 10.63 -16.23
N ILE A 435 -15.10 10.18 -16.25
CA ILE A 435 -14.74 8.81 -16.67
C ILE A 435 -15.39 7.77 -15.75
N PHE A 436 -15.41 8.00 -14.44
CA PHE A 436 -16.08 7.12 -13.47
C PHE A 436 -17.59 7.04 -13.78
N THR A 437 -18.23 8.20 -13.99
CA THR A 437 -19.68 8.27 -14.26
C THR A 437 -20.05 7.50 -15.53
N ASP A 438 -19.30 7.70 -16.63
CA ASP A 438 -19.53 6.99 -17.89
C ASP A 438 -19.29 5.47 -17.76
N SER A 439 -18.31 5.08 -16.93
CA SER A 439 -18.01 3.68 -16.66
C SER A 439 -19.07 3.01 -15.79
N LEU A 440 -19.60 3.73 -14.80
CA LEU A 440 -20.74 3.30 -13.99
C LEU A 440 -21.98 3.04 -14.85
N GLU A 441 -22.32 3.98 -15.75
CA GLU A 441 -23.45 3.81 -16.66
C GLU A 441 -23.31 2.56 -17.53
N SER A 442 -22.13 2.31 -18.06
CA SER A 442 -21.84 1.11 -18.86
C SER A 442 -22.00 -0.16 -18.05
N ALA A 443 -21.41 -0.22 -16.84
CA ALA A 443 -21.48 -1.38 -15.96
C ALA A 443 -22.93 -1.72 -15.55
N LEU A 444 -23.75 -0.70 -15.28
CA LEU A 444 -25.18 -0.89 -14.95
C LEU A 444 -25.99 -1.34 -16.15
N GLY A 445 -25.68 -0.83 -17.37
CA GLY A 445 -26.34 -1.25 -18.61
C GLY A 445 -26.07 -2.73 -18.93
N GLU A 446 -24.85 -3.20 -18.72
CA GLU A 446 -24.47 -4.60 -18.90
C GLU A 446 -25.18 -5.53 -17.91
N ARG A 447 -25.26 -5.16 -16.63
CA ARG A 447 -26.01 -5.91 -15.61
C ARG A 447 -27.51 -6.00 -15.87
N ALA A 448 -28.10 -4.95 -16.47
CA ALA A 448 -29.53 -4.92 -16.80
C ALA A 448 -29.88 -5.74 -18.07
N SER A 449 -28.91 -6.09 -18.88
CA SER A 449 -29.10 -6.88 -20.09
C SER A 449 -29.27 -8.37 -19.73
N PRO A 450 -30.35 -9.07 -20.13
CA PRO A 450 -30.50 -10.49 -19.83
C PRO A 450 -29.33 -11.25 -20.46
N GLN A 451 -28.64 -12.05 -19.64
CA GLN A 451 -27.61 -12.98 -20.09
C GLN A 451 -28.16 -13.75 -21.30
N ARG A 452 -27.55 -13.54 -22.46
CA ARG A 452 -27.78 -14.45 -23.59
C ARG A 452 -27.19 -15.79 -23.19
N ALA A 453 -28.09 -16.76 -22.93
CA ALA A 453 -27.79 -18.14 -22.60
C ALA A 453 -26.99 -18.83 -23.72
#